data_f34e57d22dae6e906357e8e271120fe6
#
_entry.id   f34e57d22dae6e906357e8e271120fe6
#
_cell.length_a   1.000
_cell.length_b   1.000
_cell.length_c   1.000
_cell.angle_alpha   90.00
_cell.angle_beta   90.00
_cell.angle_gamma   90.00
#
_symmetry.space_group_name_H-M   'P 1'
#
loop_
_entity.id
_entity.type
_entity.pdbx_description
1 polymer ?
#
loop_
_entity_poly.entity_id
_entity_poly.type
_entity_poly.pdbx_seq_one_letter_code
_entity_poly.pdbx_strand_id
1 'polypeptide(L)'
;MSDGEIRLVATDGHRLARATLKHPAATKGALKSDVILPLKAMNHLTRLLPDCGDTVTVELSKTHVRFVLGKTTLTTKLIEGPFPNYEQVIPKNNNKHLSVKKDDLAAALDRVSVFSDSLTKQVKFAISTNRLRLVVQTPDQGEATEDLEAKYDSEDLDIGYNAVYLLDILKTIERD
;
A
#
# COMPACT_ATOMS: atom_id res chain seq x y z
N MET A 1 -13.01 10.59 -14.58
CA MET A 1 -12.29 9.35 -15.03
C MET A 1 -11.99 9.54 -16.51
N SER A 2 -10.73 9.42 -16.91
CA SER A 2 -10.37 9.40 -18.34
C SER A 2 -10.80 8.06 -18.94
N ASP A 3 -11.27 8.09 -20.19
CA ASP A 3 -11.68 6.88 -20.91
C ASP A 3 -10.53 5.85 -20.93
N GLY A 4 -10.82 4.62 -20.52
CA GLY A 4 -9.84 3.52 -20.49
C GLY A 4 -8.97 3.39 -19.25
N GLU A 5 -9.28 4.08 -18.15
CA GLU A 5 -8.55 4.00 -16.89
C GLU A 5 -9.40 3.32 -15.80
N ILE A 6 -8.83 2.29 -15.18
CA ILE A 6 -9.35 1.69 -13.96
C ILE A 6 -8.44 2.09 -12.80
N ARG A 7 -9.00 2.68 -11.76
CA ARG A 7 -8.28 3.07 -10.55
C ARG A 7 -8.78 2.25 -9.37
N LEU A 8 -7.86 1.61 -8.68
CA LEU A 8 -8.11 0.87 -7.45
C LEU A 8 -7.49 1.66 -6.29
N VAL A 9 -8.25 1.87 -5.22
CA VAL A 9 -7.78 2.57 -4.03
C VAL A 9 -8.21 1.79 -2.80
N ALA A 10 -7.28 1.60 -1.87
CA ALA A 10 -7.53 0.98 -0.59
C ALA A 10 -6.88 1.80 0.53
N THR A 11 -7.57 1.94 1.66
CA THR A 11 -7.06 2.65 2.84
C THR A 11 -7.67 2.07 4.11
N ASP A 12 -6.91 2.13 5.19
CA ASP A 12 -7.33 1.80 6.57
C ASP A 12 -7.30 3.03 7.49
N GLY A 13 -7.16 4.24 6.90
CA GLY A 13 -7.05 5.51 7.62
C GLY A 13 -5.62 5.89 8.03
N HIS A 14 -4.67 4.96 8.00
CA HIS A 14 -3.27 5.19 8.34
C HIS A 14 -2.34 5.09 7.12
N ARG A 15 -2.71 4.29 6.16
CA ARG A 15 -1.98 4.08 4.90
C ARG A 15 -2.95 4.00 3.73
N LEU A 16 -2.46 4.27 2.54
CA LEU A 16 -3.24 4.26 1.33
C LEU A 16 -2.44 3.60 0.20
N ALA A 17 -3.09 2.67 -0.49
CA ALA A 17 -2.58 2.08 -1.73
C ALA A 17 -3.45 2.53 -2.91
N ARG A 18 -2.80 2.91 -4.01
CA ARG A 18 -3.46 3.29 -5.26
C ARG A 18 -2.79 2.63 -6.44
N ALA A 19 -3.55 1.91 -7.23
CA ALA A 19 -3.13 1.37 -8.51
C ALA A 19 -3.97 1.97 -9.63
N THR A 20 -3.34 2.25 -10.76
CA THR A 20 -3.98 2.78 -11.95
C THR A 20 -3.62 1.89 -13.13
N LEU A 21 -4.63 1.34 -13.78
CA LEU A 21 -4.50 0.48 -14.95
C LEU A 21 -5.08 1.20 -16.16
N LYS A 22 -4.31 1.32 -17.23
CA LYS A 22 -4.78 1.79 -18.53
C LYS A 22 -5.04 0.57 -19.41
N HIS A 23 -6.31 0.30 -19.72
CA HIS A 23 -6.67 -0.83 -20.56
C HIS A 23 -7.72 -0.44 -21.59
N PRO A 24 -7.46 -0.63 -22.90
CA PRO A 24 -8.39 -0.24 -23.96
C PRO A 24 -9.75 -0.94 -23.88
N ALA A 25 -9.80 -2.17 -23.34
CA ALA A 25 -11.05 -2.93 -23.17
C ALA A 25 -11.85 -2.51 -21.93
N ALA A 26 -11.29 -1.74 -21.00
CA ALA A 26 -12.02 -1.21 -19.84
C ALA A 26 -13.12 -0.21 -20.22
N THR A 27 -13.14 0.23 -21.49
CA THR A 27 -14.10 1.21 -22.02
C THR A 27 -15.36 0.62 -22.65
N LYS A 28 -15.35 -0.66 -23.01
CA LYS A 28 -16.53 -1.32 -23.61
C LYS A 28 -17.53 -1.73 -22.53
N GLY A 29 -18.38 -0.78 -22.09
CA GLY A 29 -19.45 -1.07 -21.14
C GLY A 29 -19.39 -0.27 -19.84
N ALA A 30 -18.46 0.67 -19.77
CA ALA A 30 -18.35 1.75 -18.80
C ALA A 30 -18.89 1.46 -17.39
N LEU A 31 -18.01 1.02 -16.51
CA LEU A 31 -18.13 1.30 -15.08
C LEU A 31 -18.07 2.84 -14.90
N LYS A 32 -19.22 3.51 -15.03
CA LYS A 32 -19.30 4.99 -14.92
C LYS A 32 -19.40 5.48 -13.49
N SER A 33 -19.31 4.58 -12.49
CA SER A 33 -19.47 4.93 -11.08
C SER A 33 -18.38 4.29 -10.22
N ASP A 34 -17.96 5.03 -9.22
CA ASP A 34 -17.11 4.51 -8.16
C ASP A 34 -17.94 3.53 -7.31
N VAL A 35 -17.31 2.41 -6.93
CA VAL A 35 -17.93 1.38 -6.10
C VAL A 35 -16.99 0.96 -4.98
N ILE A 36 -17.56 0.60 -3.82
CA ILE A 36 -16.78 0.14 -2.68
C ILE A 36 -16.92 -1.38 -2.56
N LEU A 37 -15.78 -2.05 -2.63
CA LEU A 37 -15.68 -3.50 -2.56
C LEU A 37 -15.34 -3.95 -1.13
N PRO A 38 -16.00 -4.99 -0.58
CA PRO A 38 -15.63 -5.53 0.73
C PRO A 38 -14.25 -6.16 0.71
N LEU A 39 -13.41 -5.86 1.72
CA LEU A 39 -12.07 -6.44 1.87
C LEU A 39 -12.08 -7.98 1.82
N LYS A 40 -13.08 -8.62 2.46
CA LYS A 40 -13.21 -10.08 2.45
C LYS A 40 -13.35 -10.64 1.03
N ALA A 41 -14.10 -9.97 0.16
CA ALA A 41 -14.25 -10.39 -1.23
C ALA A 41 -12.94 -10.20 -2.01
N MET A 42 -12.19 -9.12 -1.73
CA MET A 42 -10.88 -8.89 -2.35
C MET A 42 -9.87 -9.96 -1.93
N ASN A 43 -9.85 -10.36 -0.66
CA ASN A 43 -9.00 -11.44 -0.18
C ASN A 43 -9.32 -12.80 -0.84
N HIS A 44 -10.60 -13.08 -1.11
CA HIS A 44 -10.98 -14.27 -1.88
C HIS A 44 -10.57 -14.16 -3.35
N LEU A 45 -10.79 -13.00 -3.96
CA LEU A 45 -10.40 -12.75 -5.34
C LEU A 45 -8.90 -12.96 -5.55
N THR A 46 -8.06 -12.38 -4.68
CA THR A 46 -6.59 -12.51 -4.74
C THR A 46 -6.14 -13.97 -4.72
N ARG A 47 -6.83 -14.84 -3.95
CA ARG A 47 -6.52 -16.27 -3.89
C ARG A 47 -6.96 -17.05 -5.13
N LEU A 48 -7.95 -16.56 -5.85
CA LEU A 48 -8.48 -17.19 -7.06
C LEU A 48 -7.75 -16.76 -8.33
N LEU A 49 -7.11 -15.58 -8.32
CA LEU A 49 -6.43 -15.00 -9.49
C LEU A 49 -5.33 -15.90 -10.09
N PRO A 50 -4.46 -16.59 -9.31
CA PRO A 50 -3.39 -17.42 -9.88
C PRO A 50 -3.89 -18.54 -10.80
N ASP A 51 -5.11 -19.03 -10.56
CA ASP A 51 -5.68 -20.17 -11.28
C ASP A 51 -6.66 -19.79 -12.40
N CYS A 52 -6.83 -18.48 -12.69
CA CYS A 52 -7.91 -18.02 -13.56
C CYS A 52 -7.51 -17.73 -15.02
N GLY A 53 -6.23 -17.87 -15.38
CA GLY A 53 -5.70 -17.43 -16.67
C GLY A 53 -5.50 -15.91 -16.74
N ASP A 54 -5.35 -15.36 -17.95
CA ASP A 54 -4.90 -13.98 -18.17
C ASP A 54 -5.97 -12.91 -18.01
N THR A 55 -7.24 -13.28 -17.88
CA THR A 55 -8.35 -12.32 -17.88
C THR A 55 -9.39 -12.62 -16.82
N VAL A 56 -9.90 -11.56 -16.21
CA VAL A 56 -11.05 -11.58 -15.30
C VAL A 56 -12.14 -10.69 -15.88
N THR A 57 -13.34 -11.24 -16.03
CA THR A 57 -14.51 -10.43 -16.39
C THR A 57 -15.15 -9.87 -15.14
N VAL A 58 -15.33 -8.55 -15.10
CA VAL A 58 -15.98 -7.84 -14.00
C VAL A 58 -17.32 -7.31 -14.45
N GLU A 59 -18.39 -7.77 -13.81
CA GLU A 59 -19.76 -7.35 -14.08
C GLU A 59 -20.31 -6.60 -12.87
N LEU A 60 -20.81 -5.40 -13.11
CA LEU A 60 -21.31 -4.51 -12.06
C LEU A 60 -22.83 -4.34 -12.19
N SER A 61 -23.53 -4.46 -11.07
CA SER A 61 -24.93 -4.07 -10.91
C SER A 61 -25.03 -2.91 -9.92
N LYS A 62 -26.25 -2.44 -9.64
CA LYS A 62 -26.49 -1.37 -8.65
C LYS A 62 -26.01 -1.74 -7.22
N THR A 63 -26.06 -3.02 -6.87
CA THR A 63 -25.83 -3.47 -5.49
C THR A 63 -24.78 -4.58 -5.37
N HIS A 64 -24.35 -5.17 -6.47
CA HIS A 64 -23.42 -6.30 -6.49
C HIS A 64 -22.37 -6.15 -7.57
N VAL A 65 -21.22 -6.77 -7.32
CA VAL A 65 -20.21 -7.03 -8.33
C VAL A 65 -20.02 -8.54 -8.49
N ARG A 66 -19.78 -8.98 -9.72
CA ARG A 66 -19.46 -10.35 -10.06
C ARG A 66 -18.14 -10.40 -10.83
N PHE A 67 -17.24 -11.25 -10.35
CA PHE A 67 -15.98 -11.57 -11.00
C PHE A 67 -16.08 -12.98 -11.59
N VAL A 68 -15.86 -13.10 -12.89
CA VAL A 68 -15.83 -14.39 -13.59
C VAL A 68 -14.38 -14.72 -13.91
N LEU A 69 -13.88 -15.83 -13.35
CA LEU A 69 -12.51 -16.30 -13.39
C LEU A 69 -12.51 -17.74 -13.98
N GLY A 70 -12.46 -17.86 -15.30
CA GLY A 70 -12.58 -19.15 -15.95
C GLY A 70 -13.90 -19.86 -15.60
N LYS A 71 -13.85 -20.97 -14.88
CA LYS A 71 -15.02 -21.72 -14.41
C LYS A 71 -15.57 -21.27 -13.06
N THR A 72 -14.87 -20.38 -12.36
CA THR A 72 -15.24 -19.90 -11.04
C THR A 72 -15.89 -18.55 -11.11
N THR A 73 -16.92 -18.33 -10.31
CA THR A 73 -17.61 -17.03 -10.20
C THR A 73 -17.65 -16.61 -8.74
N LEU A 74 -17.17 -15.40 -8.48
CA LEU A 74 -17.25 -14.74 -7.18
C LEU A 74 -18.24 -13.57 -7.28
N THR A 75 -19.31 -13.61 -6.49
CA THR A 75 -20.28 -12.50 -6.39
C THR A 75 -20.30 -11.94 -4.97
N THR A 76 -20.29 -10.63 -4.85
CA THR A 76 -20.39 -9.95 -3.56
C THR A 76 -21.28 -8.72 -3.63
N LYS A 77 -21.92 -8.38 -2.51
CA LYS A 77 -22.66 -7.12 -2.37
C LYS A 77 -21.66 -5.96 -2.24
N LEU A 78 -21.97 -4.83 -2.83
CA LEU A 78 -21.20 -3.59 -2.68
C LEU A 78 -21.45 -2.98 -1.30
N ILE A 79 -20.47 -2.25 -0.79
CA ILE A 79 -20.63 -1.42 0.42
C ILE A 79 -21.29 -0.11 0.00
N GLU A 80 -22.38 0.24 0.68
CA GLU A 80 -23.11 1.48 0.45
C GLU A 80 -22.43 2.65 1.21
N GLY A 81 -22.42 3.81 0.61
CA GLY A 81 -21.90 5.04 1.20
C GLY A 81 -20.78 5.69 0.38
N PRO A 82 -20.32 6.88 0.77
CA PRO A 82 -19.24 7.57 0.08
C PRO A 82 -17.90 6.97 0.45
N PHE A 83 -17.00 6.80 -0.52
CA PHE A 83 -15.60 6.55 -0.25
C PHE A 83 -14.91 7.86 0.16
N PRO A 84 -13.96 7.86 1.12
CA PRO A 84 -13.23 9.07 1.51
C PRO A 84 -12.54 9.76 0.32
N ASN A 85 -12.47 11.09 0.35
CA ASN A 85 -11.72 11.84 -0.66
C ASN A 85 -10.22 11.66 -0.44
N TYR A 86 -9.69 10.55 -0.95
CA TYR A 86 -8.30 10.14 -0.79
C TYR A 86 -7.30 11.08 -1.50
N GLU A 87 -7.73 11.84 -2.50
CA GLU A 87 -6.84 12.76 -3.23
C GLU A 87 -6.37 13.92 -2.35
N GLN A 88 -7.12 14.25 -1.29
CA GLN A 88 -6.75 15.29 -0.33
C GLN A 88 -5.67 14.85 0.66
N VAL A 89 -5.54 13.54 0.90
CA VAL A 89 -4.55 13.01 1.86
C VAL A 89 -3.23 12.62 1.20
N ILE A 90 -3.18 12.58 -0.14
CA ILE A 90 -1.94 12.32 -0.88
C ILE A 90 -1.09 13.60 -0.91
N PRO A 91 0.11 13.61 -0.31
CA PRO A 91 0.99 14.77 -0.35
C PRO A 91 1.40 15.12 -1.79
N LYS A 92 1.33 16.40 -2.14
CA LYS A 92 1.62 16.87 -3.52
C LYS A 92 2.95 17.64 -3.65
N ASN A 93 3.50 18.12 -2.53
CA ASN A 93 4.65 19.03 -2.54
C ASN A 93 5.88 18.40 -1.83
N ASN A 94 6.09 17.12 -2.01
CA ASN A 94 7.25 16.43 -1.45
C ASN A 94 8.49 16.81 -2.26
N ASN A 95 9.43 17.49 -1.64
CA ASN A 95 10.69 17.93 -2.25
C ASN A 95 11.92 17.23 -1.64
N LYS A 96 11.74 16.43 -0.60
CA LYS A 96 12.80 15.65 0.03
C LYS A 96 12.67 14.19 -0.41
N HIS A 97 13.69 13.70 -1.11
CA HIS A 97 13.70 12.35 -1.67
C HIS A 97 14.77 11.50 -1.02
N LEU A 98 14.37 10.44 -0.36
CA LEU A 98 15.24 9.41 0.20
C LEU A 98 15.17 8.18 -0.70
N SER A 99 16.32 7.70 -1.17
CA SER A 99 16.42 6.41 -1.88
C SER A 99 17.30 5.46 -1.07
N VAL A 100 16.77 4.28 -0.80
CA VAL A 100 17.44 3.22 -0.05
C VAL A 100 17.08 1.89 -0.71
N LYS A 101 17.96 0.89 -0.63
CA LYS A 101 17.68 -0.44 -1.15
C LYS A 101 16.57 -1.11 -0.36
N LYS A 102 15.58 -1.65 -1.05
CA LYS A 102 14.39 -2.27 -0.46
C LYS A 102 14.74 -3.36 0.55
N ASP A 103 15.61 -4.30 0.16
CA ASP A 103 15.94 -5.45 0.98
C ASP A 103 16.74 -5.07 2.22
N ASP A 104 17.66 -4.11 2.09
CA ASP A 104 18.43 -3.57 3.23
C ASP A 104 17.50 -2.88 4.24
N LEU A 105 16.57 -2.06 3.75
CA LEU A 105 15.58 -1.38 4.59
C LEU A 105 14.64 -2.38 5.28
N ALA A 106 14.12 -3.36 4.53
CA ALA A 106 13.22 -4.37 5.08
C ALA A 106 13.90 -5.19 6.19
N ALA A 107 15.14 -5.65 5.94
CA ALA A 107 15.90 -6.42 6.92
C ALA A 107 16.25 -5.60 8.19
N ALA A 108 16.63 -4.33 8.02
CA ALA A 108 16.93 -3.44 9.14
C ALA A 108 15.67 -3.13 9.98
N LEU A 109 14.54 -2.83 9.30
CA LEU A 109 13.25 -2.62 9.98
C LEU A 109 12.81 -3.85 10.78
N ASP A 110 12.96 -5.04 10.21
CA ASP A 110 12.62 -6.29 10.89
C ASP A 110 13.44 -6.47 12.17
N ARG A 111 14.74 -6.22 12.12
CA ARG A 111 15.63 -6.31 13.29
C ARG A 111 15.32 -5.28 14.35
N VAL A 112 15.23 -3.98 14.01
CA VAL A 112 14.98 -2.94 15.02
C VAL A 112 13.58 -3.01 15.60
N SER A 113 12.60 -3.52 14.83
CA SER A 113 11.20 -3.60 15.26
C SER A 113 10.99 -4.55 16.45
N VAL A 114 11.92 -5.48 16.69
CA VAL A 114 11.90 -6.37 17.86
C VAL A 114 11.87 -5.58 19.17
N PHE A 115 12.56 -4.42 19.20
CA PHE A 115 12.63 -3.52 20.35
C PHE A 115 11.50 -2.47 20.37
N SER A 116 10.60 -2.50 19.39
CA SER A 116 9.52 -1.51 19.31
C SER A 116 8.41 -1.81 20.31
N ASP A 117 7.79 -0.74 20.81
CA ASP A 117 6.58 -0.84 21.62
C ASP A 117 5.51 -1.69 20.93
N SER A 118 4.83 -2.55 21.71
CA SER A 118 3.88 -3.53 21.19
C SER A 118 2.64 -2.91 20.55
N LEU A 119 2.26 -1.70 20.95
CA LEU A 119 1.07 -1.00 20.49
C LEU A 119 1.36 -0.09 19.29
N THR A 120 2.40 0.73 19.39
CA THR A 120 2.70 1.75 18.38
C THR A 120 3.54 1.24 17.24
N LYS A 121 4.39 0.23 17.50
CA LYS A 121 5.38 -0.29 16.53
C LYS A 121 6.21 0.80 15.89
N GLN A 122 6.51 1.85 16.67
CA GLN A 122 7.17 3.04 16.17
C GLN A 122 8.65 2.79 15.91
N VAL A 123 9.13 3.25 14.77
CA VAL A 123 10.54 3.38 14.40
C VAL A 123 10.81 4.81 13.97
N LYS A 124 11.87 5.42 14.48
CA LYS A 124 12.33 6.75 14.07
C LYS A 124 13.33 6.59 12.92
N PHE A 125 13.12 7.36 11.89
CA PHE A 125 14.04 7.58 10.77
C PHE A 125 14.76 8.89 11.01
N ALA A 126 16.03 8.84 11.32
CA ALA A 126 16.91 10.01 11.33
C ALA A 126 17.68 10.03 10.00
N ILE A 127 17.31 10.97 9.14
CA ILE A 127 17.78 11.06 7.76
C ILE A 127 18.76 12.23 7.68
N SER A 128 19.94 11.97 7.17
CA SER A 128 20.97 12.97 6.91
C SER A 128 21.65 12.69 5.56
N THR A 129 22.55 13.54 5.12
CA THR A 129 23.23 13.39 3.83
C THR A 129 23.81 11.98 3.67
N ASN A 130 23.32 11.25 2.67
CA ASN A 130 23.72 9.89 2.31
C ASN A 130 23.58 8.83 3.41
N ARG A 131 22.76 9.08 4.42
CA ARG A 131 22.59 8.17 5.55
C ARG A 131 21.14 8.13 6.02
N LEU A 132 20.67 6.94 6.29
CA LEU A 132 19.44 6.68 7.04
C LEU A 132 19.80 5.94 8.33
N ARG A 133 19.46 6.49 9.47
CA ARG A 133 19.54 5.81 10.75
C ARG A 133 18.14 5.47 11.24
N LEU A 134 17.92 4.19 11.51
CA LEU A 134 16.73 3.69 12.19
C LEU A 134 17.00 3.65 13.68
N VAL A 135 16.11 4.19 14.49
CA VAL A 135 16.21 4.19 15.95
C VAL A 135 14.90 3.75 16.56
N VAL A 136 14.98 2.78 17.44
CA VAL A 136 13.86 2.34 18.30
C VAL A 136 14.33 2.39 19.73
N GLN A 137 13.55 3.02 20.60
CA GLN A 137 13.85 3.10 22.02
C GLN A 137 12.56 2.90 22.82
N THR A 138 12.58 1.94 23.72
CA THR A 138 11.49 1.68 24.66
C THR A 138 12.02 1.51 26.07
N PRO A 139 11.32 2.01 27.10
CA PRO A 139 11.80 1.94 28.48
C PRO A 139 12.07 0.51 28.97
N ASP A 140 11.24 -0.44 28.52
CA ASP A 140 11.25 -1.81 29.06
C ASP A 140 12.10 -2.78 28.21
N GLN A 141 12.36 -2.46 26.92
CA GLN A 141 13.01 -3.38 25.99
C GLN A 141 14.41 -2.89 25.55
N GLY A 142 14.74 -1.63 25.86
CA GLY A 142 16.02 -1.04 25.51
C GLY A 142 16.01 -0.25 24.21
N GLU A 143 17.18 -0.20 23.55
CA GLU A 143 17.40 0.58 22.33
C GLU A 143 18.00 -0.29 21.24
N ALA A 144 17.55 -0.07 20.01
CA ALA A 144 18.13 -0.63 18.81
C ALA A 144 18.39 0.47 17.79
N THR A 145 19.56 0.45 17.17
CA THR A 145 19.95 1.40 16.14
C THR A 145 20.60 0.67 14.98
N GLU A 146 20.20 1.03 13.75
CA GLU A 146 20.83 0.57 12.52
C GLU A 146 21.08 1.71 11.56
N ASP A 147 22.24 1.68 10.91
CA ASP A 147 22.64 2.63 9.88
C ASP A 147 22.59 1.99 8.50
N LEU A 148 21.98 2.68 7.57
CA LEU A 148 21.86 2.27 6.16
C LEU A 148 22.47 3.34 5.25
N GLU A 149 23.16 2.91 4.21
CA GLU A 149 23.51 3.79 3.09
C GLU A 149 22.25 4.20 2.35
N ALA A 150 22.12 5.47 2.07
CA ALA A 150 20.99 6.03 1.37
C ALA A 150 21.45 7.15 0.44
N LYS A 151 20.64 7.47 -0.57
CA LYS A 151 20.84 8.70 -1.37
C LYS A 151 19.88 9.75 -0.83
N TYR A 152 20.44 10.79 -0.24
CA TYR A 152 19.71 11.93 0.30
C TYR A 152 20.61 13.15 0.34
N ASP A 153 20.13 14.29 -0.15
CA ASP A 153 20.88 15.53 -0.30
C ASP A 153 20.13 16.78 0.19
N SER A 154 19.12 16.56 1.01
CA SER A 154 18.32 17.65 1.58
C SER A 154 18.65 17.87 3.06
N GLU A 155 17.96 18.79 3.72
CA GLU A 155 18.09 19.08 5.14
C GLU A 155 17.81 17.84 6.00
N ASP A 156 18.51 17.71 7.10
CA ASP A 156 18.30 16.63 8.06
C ASP A 156 16.82 16.55 8.50
N LEU A 157 16.31 15.34 8.60
CA LEU A 157 14.91 15.09 8.89
C LEU A 157 14.77 13.93 9.87
N ASP A 158 14.02 14.16 10.94
CA ASP A 158 13.58 13.13 11.88
C ASP A 158 12.08 12.88 11.67
N ILE A 159 11.71 11.62 11.43
CA ILE A 159 10.30 11.25 11.23
C ILE A 159 10.01 9.86 11.80
N GLY A 160 8.85 9.69 12.45
CA GLY A 160 8.41 8.41 13.01
C GLY A 160 7.45 7.68 12.09
N TYR A 161 7.64 6.37 11.94
CA TYR A 161 6.75 5.49 11.20
C TYR A 161 6.36 4.27 12.03
N ASN A 162 5.25 3.65 11.69
CA ASN A 162 4.93 2.31 12.15
C ASN A 162 5.68 1.29 11.29
N ALA A 163 6.57 0.52 11.90
CA ALA A 163 7.42 -0.47 11.22
C ALA A 163 6.61 -1.52 10.46
N VAL A 164 5.47 -1.97 11.02
CA VAL A 164 4.61 -2.98 10.39
C VAL A 164 4.02 -2.47 9.09
N TYR A 165 3.58 -1.20 9.06
CA TYR A 165 3.03 -0.61 7.83
C TYR A 165 4.09 -0.51 6.73
N LEU A 166 5.32 -0.15 7.09
CA LEU A 166 6.43 -0.09 6.13
C LEU A 166 6.80 -1.48 5.61
N LEU A 167 6.94 -2.47 6.50
CA LEU A 167 7.24 -3.85 6.12
C LEU A 167 6.18 -4.45 5.20
N ASP A 168 4.89 -4.17 5.45
CA ASP A 168 3.81 -4.63 4.58
C ASP A 168 3.90 -4.02 3.17
N ILE A 169 4.23 -2.73 3.08
CA ILE A 169 4.42 -2.06 1.79
C ILE A 169 5.64 -2.64 1.06
N LEU A 170 6.78 -2.79 1.76
CA LEU A 170 8.01 -3.32 1.18
C LEU A 170 7.84 -4.74 0.64
N LYS A 171 6.99 -5.58 1.27
CA LYS A 171 6.66 -6.93 0.76
C LYS A 171 5.92 -6.92 -0.57
N THR A 172 5.20 -5.85 -0.89
CA THR A 172 4.41 -5.74 -2.12
C THR A 172 5.14 -5.07 -3.28
N ILE A 173 6.27 -4.43 -3.02
CA ILE A 173 7.10 -3.81 -4.06
C ILE A 173 7.91 -4.89 -4.76
N GLU A 174 7.78 -5.01 -6.08
CA GLU A 174 8.48 -6.03 -6.89
C GLU A 174 9.89 -5.61 -7.33
N ARG A 175 10.24 -4.30 -7.18
CA ARG A 175 11.54 -3.76 -7.60
C ARG A 175 12.29 -3.17 -6.40
N ASP A 176 13.62 -3.28 -6.45
CA ASP A 176 14.54 -2.60 -5.52
C ASP A 176 14.61 -1.09 -5.78
#